data_c4e859f4a957041aace35b5c3c9d804c
#
_entry.id   c4e859f4a957041aace35b5c3c9d804c
#
_cell.length_a   1.000
_cell.length_b   1.000
_cell.length_c   1.000
_cell.angle_alpha   90.00
_cell.angle_beta   90.00
_cell.angle_gamma   90.00
#
_symmetry.space_group_name_H-M   'P 1'
#
loop_
_entity.id
_entity.type
_entity.pdbx_description
1 polymer ?
#
loop_
_entity_poly.entity_id
_entity_poly.type
_entity_poly.pdbx_seq_one_letter_code
_entity_poly.pdbx_strand_id
1 'polypeptide(L)'
;MLSRKIFETDFAEALQEELARQDMSIRDLADRAGIPAATLYKLTSGRADPRLSTVRRIVNVLEPHEKSFIAVIAARFLLDDLDNRDLTIGDRKYRIRGYPADSLEECITAAARADKEGALGIVCAPILAPIVEKIVDCPVAIIKPQQRTLIEAIETIAKRV
;
A
#
# COMPACT_ATOMS: atom_id res chain seq x y z
N MET A 1 6.88 -6.20 9.51
CA MET A 1 6.27 -4.88 9.74
C MET A 1 6.03 -4.69 11.22
N LEU A 2 6.60 -3.66 11.81
CA LEU A 2 6.47 -3.33 13.24
C LEU A 2 5.01 -3.08 13.62
N SER A 3 4.29 -2.31 12.80
CA SER A 3 2.87 -1.94 12.99
C SER A 3 1.94 -3.14 13.24
N ARG A 4 2.28 -4.30 12.71
CA ARG A 4 1.53 -5.54 12.91
C ARG A 4 2.03 -6.31 14.13
N LYS A 5 3.35 -6.40 14.31
CA LYS A 5 3.98 -7.14 15.41
C LYS A 5 3.67 -6.58 16.80
N ILE A 6 3.49 -5.26 16.93
CA ILE A 6 3.18 -4.60 18.21
C ILE A 6 1.87 -5.05 18.86
N PHE A 7 0.99 -5.75 18.12
CA PHE A 7 -0.24 -6.34 18.64
C PHE A 7 -0.11 -7.84 18.95
N GLU A 8 0.99 -8.47 18.52
CA GLU A 8 1.23 -9.90 18.64
C GLU A 8 2.32 -10.22 19.67
N THR A 9 3.28 -9.28 19.84
CA THR A 9 4.45 -9.44 20.74
C THR A 9 4.67 -8.17 21.57
N ASP A 10 5.60 -8.24 22.55
CA ASP A 10 6.02 -7.07 23.32
C ASP A 10 6.61 -6.00 22.40
N PHE A 11 6.28 -4.72 22.69
CA PHE A 11 6.73 -3.59 21.89
C PHE A 11 8.26 -3.48 21.83
N ALA A 12 8.96 -3.73 22.94
CA ALA A 12 10.42 -3.64 23.00
C ALA A 12 11.07 -4.70 22.12
N GLU A 13 10.56 -5.93 22.15
CA GLU A 13 11.01 -7.03 21.30
C GLU A 13 10.78 -6.73 19.83
N ALA A 14 9.54 -6.34 19.46
CA ALA A 14 9.19 -5.99 18.09
C ALA A 14 10.06 -4.84 17.55
N LEU A 15 10.35 -3.84 18.39
CA LEU A 15 11.19 -2.70 18.01
C LEU A 15 12.65 -3.10 17.82
N GLN A 16 13.21 -3.93 18.71
CA GLN A 16 14.58 -4.43 18.58
C GLN A 16 14.78 -5.26 17.31
N GLU A 17 13.87 -6.18 17.03
CA GLU A 17 13.92 -6.99 15.81
C GLU A 17 13.85 -6.12 14.54
N GLU A 18 13.00 -5.10 14.55
CA GLU A 18 12.84 -4.24 13.38
C GLU A 18 14.09 -3.36 13.16
N LEU A 19 14.69 -2.85 14.23
CA LEU A 19 15.96 -2.11 14.17
C LEU A 19 17.10 -2.99 13.65
N ALA A 20 17.19 -4.23 14.14
CA ALA A 20 18.19 -5.20 13.67
C ALA A 20 17.98 -5.55 12.20
N ARG A 21 16.72 -5.74 11.76
CA ARG A 21 16.37 -6.05 10.37
C ARG A 21 16.78 -4.95 9.40
N GLN A 22 16.70 -3.68 9.84
CA GLN A 22 17.01 -2.51 9.01
C GLN A 22 18.44 -1.99 9.21
N ASP A 23 19.25 -2.67 10.03
CA ASP A 23 20.61 -2.22 10.42
C ASP A 23 20.62 -0.76 10.91
N MET A 24 19.57 -0.37 11.65
CA MET A 24 19.35 0.99 12.14
C MET A 24 19.71 1.09 13.61
N SER A 25 20.53 2.07 13.96
CA SER A 25 20.84 2.34 15.36
C SER A 25 19.70 3.08 16.10
N ILE A 26 19.63 2.92 17.43
CA ILE A 26 18.69 3.68 18.27
C ILE A 26 18.89 5.18 18.12
N ARG A 27 20.11 5.66 17.90
CA ARG A 27 20.41 7.09 17.69
C ARG A 27 19.85 7.58 16.37
N ASP A 28 20.04 6.83 15.29
CA ASP A 28 19.47 7.18 13.97
C ASP A 28 17.94 7.24 14.02
N LEU A 29 17.32 6.27 14.71
CA LEU A 29 15.88 6.30 14.92
C LEU A 29 15.45 7.53 15.74
N ALA A 30 16.20 7.88 16.79
CA ALA A 30 15.94 9.04 17.63
C ALA A 30 15.92 10.34 16.83
N ASP A 31 16.94 10.54 16.00
CA ASP A 31 17.10 11.72 15.16
C ASP A 31 15.99 11.81 14.11
N ARG A 32 15.72 10.72 13.40
CA ARG A 32 14.67 10.67 12.36
C ARG A 32 13.27 10.80 12.94
N ALA A 33 12.98 10.15 14.05
CA ALA A 33 11.67 10.22 14.71
C ALA A 33 11.49 11.50 15.53
N GLY A 34 12.56 12.28 15.77
CA GLY A 34 12.56 13.44 16.66
C GLY A 34 12.21 13.07 18.11
N ILE A 35 12.61 11.88 18.58
CA ILE A 35 12.37 11.37 19.93
C ILE A 35 13.70 11.37 20.66
N PRO A 36 13.77 11.83 21.94
CA PRO A 36 15.01 11.77 22.70
C PRO A 36 15.55 10.33 22.77
N ALA A 37 16.85 10.14 22.48
CA ALA A 37 17.47 8.82 22.49
C ALA A 37 17.28 8.09 23.84
N ALA A 38 17.32 8.81 24.97
CA ALA A 38 17.06 8.26 26.30
C ALA A 38 15.65 7.63 26.42
N THR A 39 14.66 8.20 25.74
CA THR A 39 13.30 7.62 25.67
C THR A 39 13.30 6.31 24.88
N LEU A 40 13.95 6.27 23.71
CA LEU A 40 14.05 5.08 22.91
C LEU A 40 14.80 3.96 23.62
N TYR A 41 15.88 4.26 24.34
CA TYR A 41 16.59 3.27 25.16
C TYR A 41 15.70 2.65 26.26
N LYS A 42 14.81 3.44 26.88
CA LYS A 42 13.83 2.92 27.87
C LYS A 42 12.80 2.02 27.19
N LEU A 43 12.34 2.39 25.99
CA LEU A 43 11.36 1.63 25.23
C LEU A 43 11.95 0.29 24.74
N THR A 44 13.17 0.30 24.17
CA THR A 44 13.83 -0.92 23.70
C THR A 44 14.26 -1.86 24.85
N SER A 45 14.43 -1.34 26.07
CA SER A 45 14.73 -2.16 27.25
C SER A 45 13.49 -2.69 27.98
N GLY A 46 12.28 -2.42 27.48
CA GLY A 46 11.03 -2.80 28.14
C GLY A 46 10.74 -2.07 29.47
N ARG A 47 11.49 -0.99 29.78
CA ARG A 47 11.32 -0.23 31.03
C ARG A 47 10.20 0.81 31.00
N ALA A 48 9.57 1.00 29.85
CA ALA A 48 8.48 1.95 29.69
C ALA A 48 7.58 1.55 28.52
N ASP A 49 6.29 1.78 28.65
CA ASP A 49 5.32 1.64 27.56
C ASP A 49 5.28 2.93 26.74
N PRO A 50 5.27 2.83 25.39
CA PRO A 50 5.18 3.99 24.55
C PRO A 50 3.77 4.56 24.51
N ARG A 51 3.65 5.88 24.47
CA ARG A 51 2.40 6.52 24.07
C ARG A 51 2.12 6.26 22.61
N LEU A 52 0.86 6.20 22.22
CA LEU A 52 0.44 5.97 20.81
C LEU A 52 1.08 6.99 19.84
N SER A 53 1.23 8.26 20.27
CA SER A 53 1.92 9.29 19.49
C SER A 53 3.40 8.97 19.26
N THR A 54 4.07 8.36 20.23
CA THR A 54 5.46 7.89 20.12
C THR A 54 5.54 6.69 19.16
N VAL A 55 4.62 5.73 19.30
CA VAL A 55 4.53 4.57 18.39
C VAL A 55 4.36 5.03 16.95
N ARG A 56 3.42 5.97 16.69
CA ARG A 56 3.22 6.52 15.34
C ARG A 56 4.49 7.13 14.73
N ARG A 57 5.25 7.89 15.52
CA ARG A 57 6.50 8.50 15.06
C ARG A 57 7.56 7.46 14.74
N ILE A 58 7.68 6.42 15.55
CA ILE A 58 8.60 5.30 15.34
C ILE A 58 8.20 4.52 14.08
N VAL A 59 6.92 4.14 13.95
CA VAL A 59 6.40 3.42 12.79
C VAL A 59 6.61 4.22 11.50
N ASN A 60 6.36 5.52 11.50
CA ASN A 60 6.57 6.37 10.32
C ASN A 60 8.04 6.41 9.84
N VAL A 61 9.00 6.18 10.72
CA VAL A 61 10.43 6.13 10.36
C VAL A 61 10.83 4.74 9.90
N LEU A 62 10.39 3.70 10.62
CA LEU A 62 10.78 2.31 10.34
C LEU A 62 9.97 1.67 9.22
N GLU A 63 8.76 2.13 9.02
CA GLU A 63 7.88 1.77 7.92
C GLU A 63 7.51 3.07 7.18
N PRO A 64 8.48 3.72 6.50
CA PRO A 64 8.11 4.86 5.69
C PRO A 64 7.09 4.32 4.69
N HIS A 65 5.87 4.84 4.79
CA HIS A 65 4.89 4.63 3.75
C HIS A 65 5.54 5.21 2.50
N GLU A 66 6.21 4.36 1.73
CA GLU A 66 6.68 4.76 0.42
C GLU A 66 5.47 5.35 -0.27
N LYS A 67 5.56 6.64 -0.45
CA LYS A 67 4.64 7.55 -1.12
C LYS A 67 3.37 6.85 -1.55
N SER A 68 2.33 7.08 -0.78
CA SER A 68 0.95 6.68 -1.02
C SER A 68 0.67 6.54 -2.51
N PHE A 69 0.56 5.34 -3.00
CA PHE A 69 0.27 5.06 -4.40
C PHE A 69 -1.15 4.51 -4.53
N ILE A 70 -1.73 4.72 -5.68
CA ILE A 70 -2.98 4.07 -6.08
C ILE A 70 -2.60 2.90 -6.98
N ALA A 71 -3.04 1.71 -6.60
CA ALA A 71 -2.85 0.51 -7.40
C ALA A 71 -3.93 0.41 -8.48
N VAL A 72 -3.54 0.10 -9.72
CA VAL A 72 -4.47 -0.19 -10.81
C VAL A 72 -4.24 -1.62 -11.25
N ILE A 73 -5.26 -2.47 -11.06
CA ILE A 73 -5.22 -3.88 -11.46
C ILE A 73 -5.99 -4.03 -12.77
N ALA A 74 -5.28 -4.34 -13.84
CA ALA A 74 -5.85 -4.46 -15.18
C ALA A 74 -4.94 -5.30 -16.08
N ALA A 75 -5.44 -5.64 -17.27
CA ALA A 75 -4.62 -6.25 -18.31
C ALA A 75 -3.44 -5.33 -18.70
N ARG A 76 -2.31 -5.93 -19.04
CA ARG A 76 -1.05 -5.21 -19.29
C ARG A 76 -1.19 -4.04 -20.26
N PHE A 77 -1.90 -4.23 -21.37
CA PHE A 77 -2.07 -3.20 -22.40
C PHE A 77 -2.79 -1.93 -21.91
N LEU A 78 -3.57 -2.02 -20.83
CA LEU A 78 -4.23 -0.87 -20.20
C LEU A 78 -3.28 -0.11 -19.24
N LEU A 79 -2.20 -0.75 -18.82
CA LEU A 79 -1.26 -0.22 -17.84
C LEU A 79 -0.06 0.49 -18.50
N ASP A 80 0.26 0.18 -19.74
CA ASP A 80 1.46 0.67 -20.43
C ASP A 80 1.55 2.22 -20.41
N ASP A 81 0.40 2.91 -20.49
CA ASP A 81 0.35 4.36 -20.44
C ASP A 81 0.17 4.95 -19.03
N LEU A 82 -0.13 4.12 -18.03
CA LEU A 82 -0.48 4.57 -16.67
C LEU A 82 0.59 4.28 -15.63
N ASP A 83 1.42 3.27 -15.85
CA ASP A 83 2.36 2.80 -14.83
C ASP A 83 3.42 3.85 -14.51
N ASN A 84 3.66 4.01 -13.19
CA ASN A 84 4.63 4.97 -12.63
C ASN A 84 4.36 6.45 -12.94
N ARG A 85 3.14 6.80 -13.38
CA ARG A 85 2.75 8.21 -13.51
C ARG A 85 2.38 8.80 -12.15
N ASP A 86 2.73 10.08 -12.00
CA ASP A 86 2.24 10.91 -10.91
C ASP A 86 0.98 11.64 -11.37
N LEU A 87 -0.11 11.50 -10.64
CA LEU A 87 -1.36 12.21 -10.90
C LEU A 87 -1.61 13.24 -9.79
N THR A 88 -1.87 14.48 -10.19
CA THR A 88 -2.24 15.52 -9.24
C THR A 88 -3.76 15.68 -9.23
N ILE A 89 -4.38 15.45 -8.06
CA ILE A 89 -5.82 15.59 -7.85
C ILE A 89 -6.02 16.60 -6.73
N GLY A 90 -6.56 17.76 -7.07
CA GLY A 90 -6.56 18.91 -6.16
C GLY A 90 -5.12 19.32 -5.83
N ASP A 91 -4.82 19.47 -4.55
CA ASP A 91 -3.48 19.86 -4.06
C ASP A 91 -2.59 18.65 -3.71
N ARG A 92 -3.02 17.43 -4.02
CA ARG A 92 -2.30 16.20 -3.66
C ARG A 92 -1.78 15.46 -4.88
N LYS A 93 -0.55 14.99 -4.75
CA LYS A 93 0.14 14.20 -5.76
C LYS A 93 0.06 12.72 -5.39
N TYR A 94 -0.45 11.90 -6.31
CA TYR A 94 -0.58 10.45 -6.15
C TYR A 94 0.28 9.76 -7.20
N ARG A 95 1.04 8.77 -6.79
CA ARG A 95 1.73 7.87 -7.71
C ARG A 95 0.76 6.78 -8.13
N ILE A 96 0.73 6.45 -9.41
CA ILE A 96 -0.02 5.30 -9.93
C ILE A 96 0.96 4.14 -10.11
N ARG A 97 0.57 2.96 -9.65
CA ARG A 97 1.33 1.73 -9.86
C ARG A 97 0.44 0.69 -10.50
N GLY A 98 0.85 0.20 -11.68
CA GLY A 98 0.16 -0.84 -12.42
C GLY A 98 0.47 -2.23 -11.87
N TYR A 99 -0.56 -3.05 -11.73
CA TYR A 99 -0.47 -4.47 -11.37
C TYR A 99 -1.13 -5.27 -12.50
N PRO A 100 -0.34 -5.78 -13.45
CA PRO A 100 -0.88 -6.54 -14.57
C PRO A 100 -1.49 -7.86 -14.06
N ALA A 101 -2.68 -8.17 -14.55
CA ALA A 101 -3.39 -9.39 -14.23
C ALA A 101 -4.33 -9.76 -15.39
N ASP A 102 -4.20 -10.98 -15.89
CA ASP A 102 -4.95 -11.52 -17.02
C ASP A 102 -5.89 -12.67 -16.59
N SER A 103 -5.87 -13.05 -15.32
CA SER A 103 -6.76 -14.05 -14.71
C SER A 103 -7.32 -13.57 -13.37
N LEU A 104 -8.39 -14.23 -12.89
CA LEU A 104 -8.97 -13.95 -11.59
C LEU A 104 -7.97 -14.17 -10.45
N GLU A 105 -7.18 -15.24 -10.53
CA GLU A 105 -6.17 -15.61 -9.53
C GLU A 105 -5.06 -14.56 -9.46
N GLU A 106 -4.61 -14.07 -10.60
CA GLU A 106 -3.63 -12.99 -10.67
C GLU A 106 -4.20 -11.69 -10.11
N CYS A 107 -5.47 -11.36 -10.38
CA CYS A 107 -6.14 -10.20 -9.81
C CYS A 107 -6.18 -10.26 -8.28
N ILE A 108 -6.52 -11.41 -7.69
CA ILE A 108 -6.57 -11.62 -6.24
C ILE A 108 -5.16 -11.46 -5.65
N THR A 109 -4.16 -12.08 -6.27
CA THR A 109 -2.77 -11.99 -5.84
C THR A 109 -2.24 -10.56 -5.93
N ALA A 110 -2.56 -9.86 -7.03
CA ALA A 110 -2.18 -8.47 -7.24
C ALA A 110 -2.83 -7.54 -6.20
N ALA A 111 -4.11 -7.75 -5.87
CA ALA A 111 -4.81 -6.98 -4.85
C ALA A 111 -4.19 -7.15 -3.46
N ALA A 112 -3.97 -8.40 -3.04
CA ALA A 112 -3.35 -8.70 -1.76
C ALA A 112 -1.91 -8.15 -1.67
N ARG A 113 -1.18 -8.18 -2.79
CA ARG A 113 0.17 -7.61 -2.87
C ARG A 113 0.15 -6.09 -2.77
N ALA A 114 -0.75 -5.42 -3.52
CA ALA A 114 -0.88 -3.96 -3.50
C ALA A 114 -1.25 -3.44 -2.11
N ASP A 115 -2.19 -4.10 -1.42
CA ASP A 115 -2.56 -3.78 -0.05
C ASP A 115 -1.39 -3.95 0.93
N LYS A 116 -0.67 -5.07 0.83
CA LYS A 116 0.54 -5.33 1.64
C LYS A 116 1.66 -4.32 1.38
N GLU A 117 1.80 -3.82 0.16
CA GLU A 117 2.78 -2.80 -0.22
C GLU A 117 2.33 -1.38 0.18
N GLY A 118 1.14 -1.23 0.78
CA GLY A 118 0.63 0.03 1.32
C GLY A 118 -0.09 0.90 0.31
N ALA A 119 -0.81 0.30 -0.64
CA ALA A 119 -1.68 1.05 -1.54
C ALA A 119 -2.70 1.88 -0.75
N LEU A 120 -2.92 3.14 -1.15
CA LEU A 120 -3.97 3.99 -0.61
C LEU A 120 -5.37 3.53 -1.03
N GLY A 121 -5.44 2.86 -2.15
CA GLY A 121 -6.65 2.32 -2.74
C GLY A 121 -6.32 1.53 -4.00
N ILE A 122 -7.27 0.71 -4.41
CA ILE A 122 -7.17 -0.17 -5.57
C ILE A 122 -8.23 0.19 -6.58
N VAL A 123 -7.83 0.31 -7.84
CA VAL A 123 -8.74 0.46 -8.98
C VAL A 123 -8.72 -0.83 -9.77
N CYS A 124 -9.89 -1.44 -10.02
CA CYS A 124 -10.01 -2.70 -10.74
C CYS A 124 -11.27 -2.77 -11.61
N ALA A 125 -11.41 -3.84 -12.38
CA ALA A 125 -12.61 -4.08 -13.17
C ALA A 125 -13.85 -4.32 -12.27
N PRO A 126 -15.07 -3.93 -12.70
CA PRO A 126 -16.29 -4.02 -11.88
C PRO A 126 -16.57 -5.43 -11.35
N ILE A 127 -16.29 -6.45 -12.13
CA ILE A 127 -16.53 -7.85 -11.76
C ILE A 127 -15.61 -8.34 -10.63
N LEU A 128 -14.47 -7.67 -10.43
CA LEU A 128 -13.48 -8.04 -9.43
C LEU A 128 -13.69 -7.35 -8.09
N ALA A 129 -14.32 -6.16 -8.09
CA ALA A 129 -14.47 -5.33 -6.91
C ALA A 129 -15.08 -6.08 -5.71
N PRO A 130 -16.17 -6.88 -5.84
CA PRO A 130 -16.76 -7.58 -4.70
C PRO A 130 -15.84 -8.64 -4.07
N ILE A 131 -14.87 -9.15 -4.83
CA ILE A 131 -13.89 -10.12 -4.34
C ILE A 131 -12.73 -9.37 -3.68
N VAL A 132 -12.22 -8.34 -4.35
CA VAL A 132 -11.11 -7.51 -3.86
C VAL A 132 -11.46 -6.85 -2.53
N GLU A 133 -12.65 -6.25 -2.41
CA GLU A 133 -13.13 -5.61 -1.16
C GLU A 133 -13.16 -6.55 0.06
N LYS A 134 -13.21 -7.88 -0.17
CA LYS A 134 -13.21 -8.87 0.93
C LYS A 134 -11.81 -9.22 1.43
N ILE A 135 -10.78 -8.91 0.67
CA ILE A 135 -9.40 -9.35 0.93
C ILE A 135 -8.42 -8.21 1.19
N VAL A 136 -8.84 -6.96 1.01
CA VAL A 136 -8.02 -5.77 1.25
C VAL A 136 -8.69 -4.84 2.24
N ASP A 137 -7.87 -4.07 2.97
CA ASP A 137 -8.36 -3.08 3.93
C ASP A 137 -8.47 -1.68 3.32
N CYS A 138 -7.85 -1.44 2.16
CA CYS A 138 -7.88 -0.15 1.48
C CYS A 138 -9.14 0.00 0.60
N PRO A 139 -9.58 1.26 0.32
CA PRO A 139 -10.72 1.52 -0.56
C PRO A 139 -10.56 0.94 -1.96
N VAL A 140 -11.65 0.41 -2.53
CA VAL A 140 -11.68 -0.14 -3.89
C VAL A 140 -12.58 0.73 -4.76
N ALA A 141 -12.11 1.06 -5.96
CA ALA A 141 -12.85 1.76 -6.99
C ALA A 141 -12.90 0.94 -8.29
N ILE A 142 -13.94 1.14 -9.08
CA ILE A 142 -14.15 0.40 -10.32
C ILE A 142 -13.86 1.24 -11.56
N ILE A 143 -13.25 0.61 -12.57
CA ILE A 143 -13.12 1.17 -13.90
C ILE A 143 -14.49 1.08 -14.57
N LYS A 144 -15.12 2.21 -14.88
CA LYS A 144 -16.40 2.23 -15.60
C LYS A 144 -16.13 2.39 -17.08
N PRO A 145 -16.40 1.37 -17.93
CA PRO A 145 -16.29 1.50 -19.36
C PRO A 145 -17.28 2.56 -19.88
N GLN A 146 -16.84 3.37 -20.83
CA GLN A 146 -17.71 4.33 -21.48
C GLN A 146 -18.62 3.59 -22.48
N GLN A 147 -19.84 4.10 -22.69
CA GLN A 147 -20.77 3.54 -23.66
C GLN A 147 -20.16 3.43 -25.08
N ARG A 148 -19.38 4.43 -25.47
CA ARG A 148 -18.66 4.46 -26.74
C ARG A 148 -17.74 3.24 -26.91
N THR A 149 -16.98 2.88 -25.89
CA THR A 149 -16.06 1.74 -25.92
C THR A 149 -16.79 0.42 -26.11
N LEU A 150 -17.99 0.29 -25.52
CA LEU A 150 -18.83 -0.88 -25.71
C LEU A 150 -19.38 -0.96 -27.15
N ILE A 151 -19.82 0.17 -27.72
CA ILE A 151 -20.30 0.25 -29.11
C ILE A 151 -19.18 -0.14 -30.08
N GLU A 152 -17.99 0.42 -29.93
CA GLU A 152 -16.83 0.12 -30.78
C GLU A 152 -16.47 -1.40 -30.73
N ALA A 153 -16.59 -2.03 -29.57
CA ALA A 153 -16.38 -3.47 -29.43
C ALA A 153 -17.46 -4.28 -30.19
N ILE A 154 -18.73 -3.87 -30.08
CA ILE A 154 -19.86 -4.50 -30.81
C ILE A 154 -19.68 -4.36 -32.33
N GLU A 155 -19.32 -3.15 -32.79
CA GLU A 155 -19.06 -2.89 -34.22
C GLU A 155 -17.91 -3.76 -34.75
N THR A 156 -16.90 -4.02 -33.93
CA THR A 156 -15.78 -4.90 -34.34
C THR A 156 -16.23 -6.32 -34.58
N ILE A 157 -17.17 -6.81 -33.76
CA ILE A 157 -17.77 -8.15 -33.96
C ILE A 157 -18.66 -8.16 -35.21
N ALA A 158 -19.54 -7.13 -35.36
CA ALA A 158 -20.46 -7.03 -36.49
C ALA A 158 -19.76 -7.01 -37.86
N LYS A 159 -18.53 -6.52 -37.93
CA LYS A 159 -17.71 -6.52 -39.15
C LYS A 159 -17.10 -7.90 -39.49
N ARG A 160 -17.14 -8.85 -38.55
CA ARG A 160 -16.56 -10.19 -38.73
C ARG A 160 -17.61 -11.28 -38.99
N VAL A 161 -18.87 -10.95 -38.80
CA VAL A 161 -20.02 -11.82 -39.06
C VAL A 161 -20.67 -11.41 -40.37
#